data_7a9056c03c2f090c9e1c42bbd6f44afb
#
_entry.id   7a9056c03c2f090c9e1c42bbd6f44afb
#
_cell.length_a   1.000
_cell.length_b   1.000
_cell.length_c   1.000
_cell.angle_alpha   90.00
_cell.angle_beta   90.00
_cell.angle_gamma   90.00
#
_symmetry.space_group_name_H-M   'P 1'
#
loop_
_entity.id
_entity.type
_entity.pdbx_description
1 polymer ?
#
loop_
_entity_poly.entity_id
_entity_poly.type
_entity_poly.pdbx_seq_one_letter_code
_entity_poly.pdbx_strand_id
1 'polypeptide(L)'
;MKHILLKILILWVWLPGYHLVAQTFKGISPELKLVIENSISSKKPMLIGQYFKGAPYLSNRLSKSNPEKVYYSFGDFDCVTYVENILALYYSEGANAKFIENLIKIRYNDSISYENRNHYLTKGLQKMVALHILSPINNHFNSKSIQKNVNYLSKHVNSNNINMARIINIEKSISKKNMYYFDSTKDLEIYDLIKNGDVIAFVSSRNDLDFQHVGFVHIKNNKKYILHASQEKKIVCISDVTIDQYIFKNKKIIGFQIYRPKI
;
A
#
# COMPACT_ATOMS: atom_id res chain seq x y z
N MET A 1 -37.41 17.57 29.74
CA MET A 1 -36.83 16.62 28.78
C MET A 1 -36.82 17.28 27.41
N LYS A 2 -35.64 17.77 26.97
CA LYS A 2 -35.52 18.43 25.66
C LYS A 2 -34.74 17.45 24.74
N HIS A 3 -35.42 16.96 23.71
CA HIS A 3 -34.79 16.16 22.66
C HIS A 3 -33.95 17.07 21.78
N ILE A 4 -32.61 16.84 21.79
CA ILE A 4 -31.70 17.48 20.86
C ILE A 4 -31.68 16.59 19.60
N LEU A 5 -32.36 17.06 18.55
CA LEU A 5 -32.27 16.52 17.20
C LEU A 5 -30.92 16.91 16.62
N LEU A 6 -30.01 15.91 16.51
CA LEU A 6 -28.73 16.07 15.82
C LEU A 6 -29.02 16.15 14.31
N LYS A 7 -29.02 17.36 13.75
CA LYS A 7 -29.07 17.56 12.29
C LYS A 7 -27.72 17.13 11.68
N ILE A 8 -27.77 15.99 11.01
CA ILE A 8 -26.63 15.54 10.17
C ILE A 8 -26.60 16.44 8.95
N LEU A 9 -25.63 17.35 8.91
CA LEU A 9 -25.35 18.18 7.74
C LEU A 9 -24.61 17.30 6.71
N ILE A 10 -25.34 16.78 5.71
CA ILE A 10 -24.76 16.10 4.55
C ILE A 10 -24.20 17.18 3.64
N LEU A 11 -22.88 17.42 3.71
CA LEU A 11 -22.19 18.22 2.72
C LEU A 11 -22.09 17.41 1.42
N TRP A 12 -22.92 17.77 0.44
CA TRP A 12 -22.80 17.32 -0.94
C TRP A 12 -21.59 18.00 -1.58
N VAL A 13 -20.44 17.30 -1.60
CA VAL A 13 -19.34 17.70 -2.47
C VAL A 13 -19.63 17.12 -3.84
N TRP A 14 -20.10 17.95 -4.74
CA TRP A 14 -20.32 17.61 -6.15
C TRP A 14 -18.96 17.50 -6.85
N LEU A 15 -18.38 16.29 -6.87
CA LEU A 15 -17.33 15.92 -7.81
C LEU A 15 -18.02 15.22 -8.98
N PRO A 16 -17.87 15.71 -10.22
CA PRO A 16 -18.57 15.11 -11.36
C PRO A 16 -18.07 13.66 -11.56
N GLY A 17 -19.00 12.71 -11.42
CA GLY A 17 -18.77 11.31 -11.76
C GLY A 17 -18.60 10.32 -10.59
N TYR A 18 -18.67 10.73 -9.32
CA TYR A 18 -18.50 9.82 -8.20
C TYR A 18 -19.80 9.63 -7.40
N HIS A 19 -20.47 8.49 -7.59
CA HIS A 19 -21.52 8.06 -6.67
C HIS A 19 -20.87 7.46 -5.40
N LEU A 20 -20.72 8.29 -4.35
CA LEU A 20 -20.36 7.80 -3.02
C LEU A 20 -21.57 7.09 -2.41
N VAL A 21 -21.59 5.77 -2.41
CA VAL A 21 -22.53 5.00 -1.57
C VAL A 21 -21.93 4.90 -0.18
N ALA A 22 -22.62 5.52 0.79
CA ALA A 22 -22.20 5.58 2.18
C ALA A 22 -22.08 4.17 2.81
N GLN A 23 -20.85 3.65 2.91
CA GLN A 23 -20.49 2.89 4.10
C GLN A 23 -20.45 3.88 5.27
N THR A 24 -20.87 3.47 6.47
CA THR A 24 -20.77 4.32 7.67
C THR A 24 -19.32 4.80 7.79
N PHE A 25 -19.10 6.06 7.43
CA PHE A 25 -17.80 6.69 7.41
C PHE A 25 -17.35 6.86 8.87
N LYS A 26 -16.53 5.95 9.37
CA LYS A 26 -15.75 6.24 10.58
C LYS A 26 -14.65 7.20 10.17
N GLY A 27 -14.85 8.48 10.39
CA GLY A 27 -13.87 9.51 10.13
C GLY A 27 -12.57 9.29 10.91
N ILE A 28 -11.57 10.09 10.61
CA ILE A 28 -10.32 10.16 11.39
C ILE A 28 -10.70 10.57 12.81
N SER A 29 -10.40 9.71 13.81
CA SER A 29 -10.66 10.03 15.20
C SER A 29 -9.76 11.16 15.70
N PRO A 30 -10.10 11.88 16.78
CA PRO A 30 -9.23 12.89 17.37
C PRO A 30 -7.83 12.36 17.71
N GLU A 31 -7.73 11.13 18.24
CA GLU A 31 -6.46 10.49 18.58
C GLU A 31 -5.62 10.21 17.34
N LEU A 32 -6.23 9.67 16.29
CA LEU A 32 -5.55 9.43 15.02
C LEU A 32 -5.10 10.75 14.38
N LYS A 33 -5.89 11.83 14.52
CA LYS A 33 -5.52 13.16 14.03
C LYS A 33 -4.26 13.67 14.69
N LEU A 34 -4.14 13.55 16.02
CA LEU A 34 -2.92 13.91 16.75
C LEU A 34 -1.71 13.09 16.29
N VAL A 35 -1.90 11.80 16.01
CA VAL A 35 -0.82 10.96 15.47
C VAL A 35 -0.40 11.43 14.08
N ILE A 36 -1.34 11.83 13.23
CA ILE A 36 -1.05 12.37 11.89
C ILE A 36 -0.27 13.69 12.02
N GLU A 37 -0.71 14.61 12.84
CA GLU A 37 -0.03 15.90 13.10
C GLU A 37 1.40 15.71 13.60
N ASN A 38 1.60 14.79 14.56
CA ASN A 38 2.94 14.44 15.04
C ASN A 38 3.79 13.76 13.95
N SER A 39 3.19 12.93 13.13
CA SER A 39 3.84 12.27 12.00
C SER A 39 4.34 13.28 10.96
N ILE A 40 3.56 14.31 10.67
CA ILE A 40 3.90 15.38 9.73
C ILE A 40 5.01 16.25 10.31
N SER A 41 4.86 16.74 11.54
CA SER A 41 5.86 17.62 12.20
C SER A 41 7.22 16.95 12.35
N SER A 42 7.23 15.64 12.64
CA SER A 42 8.46 14.84 12.74
C SER A 42 8.95 14.27 11.39
N LYS A 43 8.20 14.48 10.30
CA LYS A 43 8.50 13.93 8.98
C LYS A 43 8.62 12.39 8.96
N LYS A 44 7.73 11.68 9.66
CA LYS A 44 7.78 10.23 9.85
C LYS A 44 6.43 9.54 9.57
N PRO A 45 6.05 9.30 8.30
CA PRO A 45 4.77 8.65 7.97
C PRO A 45 4.53 7.32 8.70
N MET A 46 5.60 6.59 9.00
CA MET A 46 5.51 5.31 9.71
C MET A 46 4.94 5.42 11.14
N LEU A 47 4.90 6.60 11.76
CA LEU A 47 4.26 6.77 13.08
C LEU A 47 2.76 6.47 13.01
N ILE A 48 2.11 6.84 11.90
CA ILE A 48 0.71 6.44 11.64
C ILE A 48 0.60 4.92 11.56
N GLY A 49 1.57 4.26 10.89
CA GLY A 49 1.61 2.80 10.84
C GLY A 49 1.78 2.15 12.21
N GLN A 50 2.61 2.71 13.08
CA GLN A 50 2.80 2.22 14.45
C GLN A 50 1.53 2.34 15.31
N TYR A 51 0.71 3.35 15.08
CA TYR A 51 -0.58 3.51 15.75
C TYR A 51 -1.50 2.31 15.52
N PHE A 52 -1.46 1.70 14.33
CA PHE A 52 -2.27 0.55 13.97
C PHE A 52 -1.71 -0.81 14.40
N LYS A 53 -0.63 -0.87 15.19
CA LYS A 53 -0.11 -2.17 15.68
C LYS A 53 -1.19 -2.94 16.48
N GLY A 54 -1.29 -4.23 16.20
CA GLY A 54 -2.32 -5.11 16.76
C GLY A 54 -3.60 -5.17 15.92
N ALA A 55 -3.82 -4.26 14.96
CA ALA A 55 -4.96 -4.35 14.06
C ALA A 55 -4.94 -5.68 13.26
N PRO A 56 -6.07 -6.38 13.09
CA PRO A 56 -6.16 -7.64 12.37
C PRO A 56 -5.69 -7.55 10.92
N TYR A 57 -5.04 -8.63 10.43
CA TYR A 57 -4.80 -8.84 9.01
C TYR A 57 -6.02 -9.48 8.36
N LEU A 58 -6.60 -8.83 7.36
CA LEU A 58 -7.71 -9.38 6.59
C LEU A 58 -7.45 -9.20 5.09
N SER A 59 -7.30 -10.33 4.39
CA SER A 59 -7.14 -10.35 2.93
C SER A 59 -8.47 -10.14 2.20
N ASN A 60 -8.39 -9.77 0.92
CA ASN A 60 -9.52 -9.72 -0.02
C ASN A 60 -10.65 -8.75 0.34
N ARG A 61 -10.38 -7.71 1.16
CA ARG A 61 -11.37 -6.69 1.50
C ARG A 61 -11.83 -5.89 0.29
N LEU A 62 -10.91 -5.63 -0.64
CA LEU A 62 -11.19 -4.86 -1.85
C LEU A 62 -12.01 -5.64 -2.90
N SER A 63 -12.15 -6.96 -2.77
CA SER A 63 -12.77 -7.82 -3.79
C SER A 63 -14.28 -7.97 -3.67
N LYS A 64 -14.91 -7.33 -2.68
CA LYS A 64 -16.28 -7.67 -2.24
C LYS A 64 -17.38 -6.78 -2.79
N SER A 65 -17.06 -5.72 -3.54
CA SER A 65 -18.08 -4.79 -4.05
C SER A 65 -18.23 -4.86 -5.55
N ASN A 66 -19.45 -5.08 -6.02
CA ASN A 66 -19.85 -4.89 -7.41
C ASN A 66 -21.16 -4.08 -7.42
N PRO A 67 -21.17 -2.83 -7.94
CA PRO A 67 -20.03 -2.10 -8.52
C PRO A 67 -18.93 -1.78 -7.50
N GLU A 68 -17.71 -1.55 -8.02
CA GLU A 68 -16.53 -1.19 -7.22
C GLU A 68 -16.82 0.05 -6.37
N LYS A 69 -16.45 -0.03 -5.08
CA LYS A 69 -16.56 1.08 -4.11
C LYS A 69 -15.20 1.35 -3.49
N VAL A 70 -14.95 2.61 -3.14
CA VAL A 70 -13.76 2.95 -2.37
C VAL A 70 -13.90 2.35 -0.98
N TYR A 71 -13.13 1.30 -0.73
CA TYR A 71 -13.03 0.67 0.59
C TYR A 71 -11.81 1.19 1.33
N TYR A 72 -11.98 1.51 2.60
CA TYR A 72 -10.90 1.73 3.54
C TYR A 72 -11.30 1.19 4.92
N SER A 73 -10.34 0.93 5.76
CA SER A 73 -10.53 0.52 7.15
C SER A 73 -9.44 1.12 8.02
N PHE A 74 -9.79 1.48 9.24
CA PHE A 74 -8.84 1.80 10.30
C PHE A 74 -8.79 0.70 11.37
N GLY A 75 -9.50 -0.40 11.15
CA GLY A 75 -9.57 -1.54 12.06
C GLY A 75 -8.94 -2.82 11.55
N ASP A 76 -8.68 -2.94 10.26
CA ASP A 76 -8.09 -4.13 9.63
C ASP A 76 -7.37 -3.79 8.33
N PHE A 77 -6.35 -4.58 7.97
CA PHE A 77 -5.52 -4.32 6.80
C PHE A 77 -5.03 -5.63 6.15
N ASP A 78 -4.80 -5.62 4.85
CA ASP A 78 -3.77 -6.42 4.21
C ASP A 78 -2.49 -5.59 4.01
N CYS A 79 -1.42 -6.19 3.48
CA CYS A 79 -0.15 -5.49 3.36
C CYS A 79 -0.20 -4.27 2.42
N VAL A 80 -1.00 -4.32 1.36
CA VAL A 80 -1.13 -3.23 0.38
C VAL A 80 -2.00 -2.12 0.94
N THR A 81 -3.20 -2.46 1.44
CA THR A 81 -4.12 -1.48 2.02
C THR A 81 -3.53 -0.79 3.24
N TYR A 82 -2.67 -1.46 4.01
CA TYR A 82 -1.91 -0.87 5.11
C TYR A 82 -1.03 0.29 4.63
N VAL A 83 -0.18 0.05 3.62
CA VAL A 83 0.72 1.09 3.09
C VAL A 83 -0.05 2.22 2.41
N GLU A 84 -1.07 1.89 1.60
CA GLU A 84 -1.92 2.88 0.94
C GLU A 84 -2.61 3.81 1.95
N ASN A 85 -3.24 3.24 2.99
CA ASN A 85 -3.94 4.02 4.01
C ASN A 85 -2.99 4.93 4.79
N ILE A 86 -1.81 4.45 5.20
CA ILE A 86 -0.84 5.26 5.94
C ILE A 86 -0.36 6.45 5.10
N LEU A 87 0.00 6.22 3.84
CA LEU A 87 0.44 7.29 2.96
C LEU A 87 -0.70 8.26 2.65
N ALA A 88 -1.92 7.77 2.39
CA ALA A 88 -3.09 8.62 2.19
C ALA A 88 -3.41 9.48 3.42
N LEU A 89 -3.32 8.92 4.64
CA LEU A 89 -3.49 9.64 5.90
C LEU A 89 -2.40 10.71 6.11
N TYR A 90 -1.15 10.39 5.86
CA TYR A 90 -0.04 11.33 6.02
C TYR A 90 -0.25 12.57 5.15
N TYR A 91 -0.56 12.39 3.87
CA TYR A 91 -0.78 13.50 2.94
C TYR A 91 -2.17 14.14 3.06
N SER A 92 -3.06 13.61 3.92
CA SER A 92 -4.37 14.23 4.20
C SER A 92 -4.30 15.37 5.20
N GLU A 93 -3.19 15.47 5.93
CA GLU A 93 -3.04 16.44 7.03
C GLU A 93 -4.18 16.36 8.07
N GLY A 94 -4.76 15.16 8.25
CA GLY A 94 -5.87 14.93 9.16
C GLY A 94 -7.25 15.35 8.64
N ALA A 95 -7.36 15.76 7.37
CA ALA A 95 -8.63 16.11 6.75
C ALA A 95 -9.27 14.87 6.07
N ASN A 96 -10.48 14.49 6.49
CA ASN A 96 -11.19 13.33 5.97
C ASN A 96 -11.36 13.34 4.45
N ALA A 97 -11.76 14.47 3.87
CA ALA A 97 -11.96 14.61 2.42
C ALA A 97 -10.64 14.37 1.65
N LYS A 98 -9.54 14.98 2.11
CA LYS A 98 -8.20 14.77 1.53
C LYS A 98 -7.74 13.33 1.65
N PHE A 99 -8.03 12.65 2.76
CA PHE A 99 -7.70 11.24 2.92
C PHE A 99 -8.34 10.38 1.83
N ILE A 100 -9.65 10.52 1.62
CA ILE A 100 -10.39 9.77 0.59
C ILE A 100 -9.85 10.10 -0.81
N GLU A 101 -9.64 11.38 -1.10
CA GLU A 101 -9.09 11.83 -2.38
C GLU A 101 -7.71 11.22 -2.65
N ASN A 102 -6.81 11.27 -1.66
CA ASN A 102 -5.47 10.68 -1.75
C ASN A 102 -5.54 9.17 -1.95
N LEU A 103 -6.41 8.48 -1.20
CA LEU A 103 -6.57 7.04 -1.33
C LEU A 103 -7.09 6.64 -2.72
N ILE A 104 -8.03 7.38 -3.27
CA ILE A 104 -8.51 7.18 -4.66
C ILE A 104 -7.37 7.38 -5.64
N LYS A 105 -6.61 8.47 -5.53
CA LYS A 105 -5.46 8.77 -6.40
C LYS A 105 -4.39 7.67 -6.35
N ILE A 106 -4.10 7.12 -5.17
CA ILE A 106 -3.12 6.05 -4.99
C ILE A 106 -3.63 4.73 -5.60
N ARG A 107 -4.88 4.39 -5.36
CA ARG A 107 -5.44 3.06 -5.65
C ARG A 107 -5.95 2.89 -7.05
N TYR A 108 -6.45 3.96 -7.68
CA TYR A 108 -7.08 3.89 -9.00
C TYR A 108 -6.33 4.74 -10.04
N ASN A 109 -6.37 4.32 -11.30
CA ASN A 109 -5.74 5.06 -12.39
C ASN A 109 -6.63 6.19 -12.92
N ASP A 110 -7.88 5.87 -13.27
CA ASP A 110 -8.83 6.83 -13.87
C ASP A 110 -10.08 6.99 -12.98
N SER A 111 -11.05 6.12 -13.16
CA SER A 111 -12.30 6.08 -12.38
C SER A 111 -12.27 4.96 -11.37
N ILE A 112 -13.20 5.02 -10.40
CA ILE A 112 -13.38 3.95 -9.42
C ILE A 112 -14.08 2.79 -10.10
N SER A 113 -13.28 1.81 -10.54
CA SER A 113 -13.75 0.54 -11.09
C SER A 113 -12.74 -0.56 -10.80
N TYR A 114 -13.19 -1.80 -10.86
CA TYR A 114 -12.33 -2.96 -10.65
C TYR A 114 -11.11 -2.93 -11.59
N GLU A 115 -11.30 -2.66 -12.87
CA GLU A 115 -10.26 -2.66 -13.90
C GLU A 115 -9.26 -1.50 -13.75
N ASN A 116 -9.68 -0.42 -13.12
CA ASN A 116 -8.83 0.77 -12.89
C ASN A 116 -8.06 0.70 -11.58
N ARG A 117 -8.37 -0.26 -10.72
CA ARG A 117 -7.64 -0.49 -9.48
C ARG A 117 -6.22 -1.00 -9.76
N ASN A 118 -5.24 -0.54 -8.99
CA ASN A 118 -3.86 -1.00 -9.06
C ASN A 118 -3.72 -2.37 -8.39
N HIS A 119 -4.16 -3.44 -9.06
CA HIS A 119 -4.11 -4.82 -8.54
C HIS A 119 -2.70 -5.35 -8.33
N TYR A 120 -1.75 -4.88 -9.13
CA TYR A 120 -0.35 -5.24 -9.04
C TYR A 120 0.42 -4.13 -8.32
N LEU A 121 1.26 -4.52 -7.36
CA LEU A 121 2.01 -3.55 -6.57
C LEU A 121 2.96 -2.72 -7.43
N THR A 122 3.49 -3.28 -8.53
CA THR A 122 4.24 -2.53 -9.56
C THR A 122 3.49 -1.28 -10.01
N LYS A 123 2.19 -1.40 -10.31
CA LYS A 123 1.38 -0.27 -10.77
C LYS A 123 1.08 0.71 -9.65
N GLY A 124 0.78 0.20 -8.45
CA GLY A 124 0.58 1.03 -7.26
C GLY A 124 1.82 1.87 -6.91
N LEU A 125 3.00 1.25 -6.89
CA LEU A 125 4.26 1.95 -6.63
C LEU A 125 4.59 2.96 -7.73
N GLN A 126 4.44 2.60 -9.01
CA GLN A 126 4.62 3.53 -10.13
C GLN A 126 3.67 4.74 -10.03
N LYS A 127 2.40 4.51 -9.65
CA LYS A 127 1.42 5.56 -9.42
C LYS A 127 1.85 6.50 -8.28
N MET A 128 2.27 5.95 -7.14
CA MET A 128 2.75 6.74 -6.01
C MET A 128 4.02 7.54 -6.35
N VAL A 129 4.90 7.02 -7.20
CA VAL A 129 6.06 7.75 -7.72
C VAL A 129 5.63 8.90 -8.63
N ALA A 130 4.69 8.65 -9.55
CA ALA A 130 4.16 9.68 -10.45
C ALA A 130 3.41 10.79 -9.71
N LEU A 131 2.77 10.47 -8.58
CA LEU A 131 2.12 11.43 -7.68
C LEU A 131 3.09 12.16 -6.75
N HIS A 132 4.40 11.93 -6.86
CA HIS A 132 5.41 12.46 -5.96
C HIS A 132 5.23 12.08 -4.48
N ILE A 133 4.52 11.01 -4.19
CA ILE A 133 4.35 10.43 -2.85
C ILE A 133 5.59 9.64 -2.43
N LEU A 134 6.15 8.86 -3.37
CA LEU A 134 7.34 8.04 -3.17
C LEU A 134 8.46 8.41 -4.15
N SER A 135 9.69 8.15 -3.76
CA SER A 135 10.88 8.21 -4.62
C SER A 135 11.58 6.85 -4.55
N PRO A 136 11.88 6.19 -5.69
CA PRO A 136 12.64 4.94 -5.67
C PRO A 136 14.08 5.22 -5.21
N ILE A 137 14.61 4.33 -4.34
CA ILE A 137 16.02 4.34 -3.89
C ILE A 137 16.85 3.37 -4.75
N ASN A 138 16.40 3.12 -5.94
CA ASN A 138 17.00 2.19 -6.86
C ASN A 138 18.10 2.91 -7.67
N ASN A 139 19.27 3.08 -7.10
CA ASN A 139 20.44 3.34 -7.93
C ASN A 139 20.76 2.02 -8.62
N HIS A 140 20.96 2.06 -9.94
CA HIS A 140 21.21 0.88 -10.80
C HIS A 140 22.55 0.15 -10.50
N PHE A 141 23.27 0.56 -9.48
CA PHE A 141 24.49 -0.09 -9.01
C PHE A 141 24.11 -1.38 -8.28
N ASN A 142 24.60 -2.51 -8.80
CA ASN A 142 24.46 -3.85 -8.21
C ASN A 142 23.03 -4.43 -8.14
N SER A 143 22.01 -3.85 -8.79
CA SER A 143 20.69 -4.46 -8.84
C SER A 143 20.65 -5.64 -9.82
N LYS A 144 19.97 -6.71 -9.42
CA LYS A 144 19.57 -7.79 -10.34
C LYS A 144 18.34 -7.38 -11.12
N SER A 145 18.14 -7.98 -12.27
CA SER A 145 16.92 -7.81 -13.04
C SER A 145 16.27 -9.16 -13.36
N ILE A 146 14.96 -9.16 -13.41
CA ILE A 146 14.15 -10.31 -13.82
C ILE A 146 13.01 -9.85 -14.71
N GLN A 147 12.75 -10.60 -15.77
CA GLN A 147 11.53 -10.46 -16.55
C GLN A 147 10.51 -11.50 -16.08
N LYS A 148 9.30 -11.07 -15.77
CA LYS A 148 8.22 -11.92 -15.28
C LYS A 148 7.11 -12.05 -16.29
N ASN A 149 6.41 -13.17 -16.29
CA ASN A 149 5.19 -13.35 -17.06
C ASN A 149 3.98 -13.17 -16.13
N VAL A 150 3.73 -11.91 -15.75
CA VAL A 150 2.66 -11.54 -14.81
C VAL A 150 1.31 -11.80 -15.45
N ASN A 151 0.52 -12.71 -14.86
CA ASN A 151 -0.81 -13.10 -15.34
C ASN A 151 -1.68 -13.72 -14.22
N TYR A 152 -1.35 -13.40 -12.96
CA TYR A 152 -2.07 -13.96 -11.81
C TYR A 152 -3.56 -13.60 -11.86
N LEU A 153 -3.89 -12.34 -12.12
CA LEU A 153 -5.27 -11.87 -12.06
C LEU A 153 -6.11 -12.44 -13.18
N SER A 154 -5.60 -12.43 -14.44
CA SER A 154 -6.32 -12.97 -15.60
C SER A 154 -6.58 -14.48 -15.50
N LYS A 155 -5.76 -15.21 -14.73
CA LYS A 155 -5.98 -16.64 -14.47
C LYS A 155 -7.00 -16.95 -13.39
N HIS A 156 -7.19 -16.03 -12.42
CA HIS A 156 -7.98 -16.30 -11.21
C HIS A 156 -9.28 -15.50 -11.12
N VAL A 157 -9.42 -14.46 -11.95
CA VAL A 157 -10.66 -13.67 -12.02
C VAL A 157 -11.48 -14.15 -13.21
N ASN A 158 -12.67 -14.68 -12.91
CA ASN A 158 -13.66 -15.04 -13.91
C ASN A 158 -14.96 -14.28 -13.61
N SER A 159 -15.22 -13.21 -14.36
CA SER A 159 -16.44 -12.43 -14.22
C SER A 159 -16.82 -11.77 -15.54
N ASN A 160 -18.06 -12.00 -15.96
CA ASN A 160 -18.62 -11.40 -17.18
C ASN A 160 -18.75 -9.87 -17.10
N ASN A 161 -18.62 -9.29 -15.89
CA ASN A 161 -18.81 -7.86 -15.63
C ASN A 161 -17.47 -7.11 -15.51
N ILE A 162 -16.33 -7.74 -15.83
CA ILE A 162 -15.00 -7.15 -15.74
C ILE A 162 -14.39 -7.05 -17.13
N ASN A 163 -13.82 -5.89 -17.46
CA ASN A 163 -13.05 -5.71 -18.69
C ASN A 163 -11.72 -6.45 -18.63
N MET A 164 -11.74 -7.76 -18.91
CA MET A 164 -10.56 -8.62 -18.90
C MET A 164 -9.47 -8.18 -19.88
N ALA A 165 -9.83 -7.58 -21.01
CA ALA A 165 -8.85 -7.08 -21.97
C ALA A 165 -7.97 -5.98 -21.36
N ARG A 166 -8.55 -5.11 -20.51
CA ARG A 166 -7.79 -4.09 -19.78
C ARG A 166 -6.83 -4.72 -18.76
N ILE A 167 -7.27 -5.71 -18.01
CA ILE A 167 -6.44 -6.46 -17.06
C ILE A 167 -5.25 -7.12 -17.76
N ILE A 168 -5.51 -7.85 -18.86
CA ILE A 168 -4.48 -8.51 -19.67
C ILE A 168 -3.48 -7.47 -20.22
N ASN A 169 -3.93 -6.31 -20.66
CA ASN A 169 -3.04 -5.25 -21.13
C ASN A 169 -2.15 -4.71 -20.01
N ILE A 170 -2.66 -4.55 -18.78
CA ILE A 170 -1.87 -4.18 -17.62
C ILE A 170 -0.80 -5.25 -17.33
N GLU A 171 -1.17 -6.52 -17.29
CA GLU A 171 -0.25 -7.65 -17.08
C GLU A 171 0.85 -7.71 -18.14
N LYS A 172 0.50 -7.59 -19.42
CA LYS A 172 1.45 -7.49 -20.53
C LYS A 172 2.39 -6.29 -20.37
N SER A 173 1.89 -5.14 -19.89
CA SER A 173 2.69 -3.93 -19.71
C SER A 173 3.73 -4.07 -18.59
N ILE A 174 3.45 -4.89 -17.57
CA ILE A 174 4.40 -5.24 -16.50
C ILE A 174 5.40 -6.26 -17.04
N SER A 175 4.92 -7.31 -17.71
CA SER A 175 5.74 -8.42 -18.23
C SER A 175 6.76 -7.99 -19.28
N LYS A 176 6.49 -6.91 -20.03
CA LYS A 176 7.42 -6.36 -21.04
C LYS A 176 8.65 -5.66 -20.44
N LYS A 177 8.64 -5.35 -19.14
CA LYS A 177 9.69 -4.59 -18.49
C LYS A 177 10.51 -5.46 -17.54
N ASN A 178 11.81 -5.22 -17.50
CA ASN A 178 12.64 -5.78 -16.46
C ASN A 178 12.26 -5.17 -15.10
N MET A 179 12.10 -6.03 -14.10
CA MET A 179 11.96 -5.65 -12.72
C MET A 179 13.34 -5.70 -12.08
N TYR A 180 13.87 -4.57 -11.64
CA TYR A 180 15.12 -4.48 -10.93
C TYR A 180 14.87 -4.67 -9.44
N TYR A 181 15.77 -5.40 -8.75
CA TYR A 181 15.65 -5.67 -7.32
C TYR A 181 17.01 -5.89 -6.69
N PHE A 182 17.10 -5.74 -5.37
CA PHE A 182 18.29 -6.01 -4.58
C PHE A 182 18.18 -7.38 -3.92
N ASP A 183 19.27 -8.12 -3.94
CA ASP A 183 19.43 -9.36 -3.18
C ASP A 183 20.17 -9.02 -1.88
N SER A 184 19.48 -9.14 -0.74
CA SER A 184 20.02 -8.75 0.58
C SER A 184 21.32 -9.44 0.97
N THR A 185 21.63 -10.56 0.36
CA THR A 185 22.85 -11.32 0.65
C THR A 185 24.08 -10.76 -0.05
N LYS A 186 23.92 -9.87 -1.03
CA LYS A 186 25.00 -9.38 -1.88
C LYS A 186 25.09 -7.85 -1.96
N ASP A 187 24.02 -7.13 -1.62
CA ASP A 187 23.89 -5.69 -1.83
C ASP A 187 24.04 -4.91 -0.51
N LEU A 188 25.18 -5.06 0.16
CA LEU A 188 25.47 -4.41 1.45
C LEU A 188 25.38 -2.88 1.35
N GLU A 189 25.83 -2.29 0.24
CA GLU A 189 25.78 -0.84 0.04
C GLU A 189 24.36 -0.28 0.04
N ILE A 190 23.42 -0.98 -0.63
CA ILE A 190 22.02 -0.53 -0.62
C ILE A 190 21.42 -0.61 0.79
N TYR A 191 21.86 -1.59 1.57
CA TYR A 191 21.38 -1.78 2.93
C TYR A 191 21.67 -0.56 3.82
N ASP A 192 22.79 0.11 3.62
CA ASP A 192 23.16 1.32 4.37
C ASP A 192 22.35 2.56 3.94
N LEU A 193 21.85 2.59 2.70
CA LEU A 193 21.00 3.66 2.21
C LEU A 193 19.57 3.57 2.72
N ILE A 194 19.13 2.42 3.23
CA ILE A 194 17.78 2.21 3.76
C ILE A 194 17.59 2.98 5.05
N LYS A 195 16.57 3.85 5.08
CA LYS A 195 16.22 4.67 6.24
C LYS A 195 14.94 4.17 6.92
N ASN A 196 14.82 4.57 8.18
CA ASN A 196 13.61 4.31 8.96
C ASN A 196 12.39 4.99 8.31
N GLY A 197 11.33 4.23 8.04
CA GLY A 197 10.13 4.71 7.36
C GLY A 197 10.14 4.58 5.83
N ASP A 198 11.22 4.07 5.22
CA ASP A 198 11.17 3.70 3.80
C ASP A 198 10.14 2.58 3.57
N VAL A 199 9.48 2.59 2.43
CA VAL A 199 8.60 1.50 1.98
C VAL A 199 9.47 0.43 1.35
N ILE A 200 9.35 -0.81 1.83
CA ILE A 200 10.03 -1.98 1.28
C ILE A 200 9.02 -2.90 0.61
N ALA A 201 9.26 -3.24 -0.66
CA ALA A 201 8.44 -4.14 -1.45
C ALA A 201 9.25 -5.40 -1.81
N PHE A 202 8.77 -6.57 -1.43
CA PHE A 202 9.45 -7.85 -1.61
C PHE A 202 9.04 -8.50 -2.92
N VAL A 203 10.01 -8.69 -3.80
CA VAL A 203 9.80 -9.28 -5.14
C VAL A 203 9.47 -10.76 -5.00
N SER A 204 8.38 -11.19 -5.64
CA SER A 204 7.93 -12.58 -5.60
C SER A 204 8.87 -13.52 -6.34
N SER A 205 9.08 -14.74 -5.84
CA SER A 205 9.74 -15.82 -6.59
C SER A 205 8.83 -16.42 -7.68
N ARG A 206 7.52 -16.20 -7.61
CA ARG A 206 6.56 -16.64 -8.62
C ARG A 206 6.72 -15.82 -9.89
N ASN A 207 6.62 -16.48 -11.04
CA ASN A 207 6.71 -15.82 -12.34
C ASN A 207 5.44 -15.04 -12.71
N ASP A 208 4.27 -15.48 -12.21
CA ASP A 208 2.97 -14.90 -12.50
C ASP A 208 2.58 -13.72 -11.59
N LEU A 209 3.40 -13.41 -10.56
CA LEU A 209 3.16 -12.37 -9.58
C LEU A 209 4.40 -11.45 -9.45
N ASP A 210 4.17 -10.15 -9.37
CA ASP A 210 5.22 -9.14 -9.26
C ASP A 210 5.85 -9.11 -7.85
N PHE A 211 5.08 -8.79 -6.84
CA PHE A 211 5.52 -8.70 -5.45
C PHE A 211 4.77 -9.68 -4.55
N GLN A 212 5.46 -10.15 -3.53
CA GLN A 212 4.91 -11.05 -2.53
C GLN A 212 4.38 -10.29 -1.31
N HIS A 213 4.99 -9.17 -0.95
CA HIS A 213 4.68 -8.44 0.26
C HIS A 213 5.18 -7.00 0.22
N VAL A 214 4.64 -6.14 1.11
CA VAL A 214 5.06 -4.75 1.27
C VAL A 214 4.88 -4.30 2.73
N GLY A 215 5.71 -3.36 3.16
CA GLY A 215 5.63 -2.76 4.50
C GLY A 215 6.54 -1.53 4.60
N PHE A 216 6.73 -1.05 5.83
CA PHE A 216 7.67 0.02 6.14
C PHE A 216 8.91 -0.54 6.82
N VAL A 217 10.05 0.05 6.55
CA VAL A 217 11.28 -0.27 7.28
C VAL A 217 11.19 0.33 8.68
N HIS A 218 11.44 -0.49 9.69
CA HIS A 218 11.57 -0.08 11.09
C HIS A 218 12.99 -0.35 11.59
N ILE A 219 13.72 0.71 11.94
CA ILE A 219 15.09 0.59 12.47
C ILE A 219 15.05 0.67 13.99
N LYS A 220 15.63 -0.34 14.65
CA LYS A 220 15.81 -0.41 16.10
C LYS A 220 17.18 -0.99 16.40
N ASN A 221 17.97 -0.31 17.26
CA ASN A 221 19.33 -0.74 17.64
C ASN A 221 20.22 -1.06 16.40
N ASN A 222 20.18 -0.19 15.41
CA ASN A 222 20.88 -0.32 14.13
C ASN A 222 20.52 -1.56 13.30
N LYS A 223 19.46 -2.28 13.65
CA LYS A 223 18.91 -3.43 12.89
C LYS A 223 17.64 -3.01 12.17
N LYS A 224 17.44 -3.53 10.96
CA LYS A 224 16.31 -3.20 10.10
C LYS A 224 15.26 -4.31 10.14
N TYR A 225 14.04 -3.95 10.52
CA TYR A 225 12.85 -4.79 10.63
C TYR A 225 11.77 -4.29 9.69
N ILE A 226 10.64 -5.01 9.63
CA ILE A 226 9.49 -4.64 8.81
C ILE A 226 8.32 -4.30 9.73
N LEU A 227 7.77 -3.09 9.61
CA LEU A 227 6.47 -2.74 10.15
C LEU A 227 5.42 -2.98 9.07
N HIS A 228 4.54 -3.96 9.26
CA HIS A 228 3.65 -4.44 8.21
C HIS A 228 2.35 -5.07 8.76
N ALA A 229 1.33 -5.17 7.92
CA ALA A 229 0.23 -6.09 8.16
C ALA A 229 0.69 -7.51 7.80
N SER A 230 0.95 -8.33 8.82
CA SER A 230 1.51 -9.68 8.68
C SER A 230 0.44 -10.72 8.41
N GLN A 231 0.48 -11.37 7.25
CA GLN A 231 -0.40 -12.48 6.94
C GLN A 231 -0.15 -13.69 7.86
N GLU A 232 1.10 -13.90 8.25
CA GLU A 232 1.51 -15.00 9.13
C GLU A 232 1.01 -14.79 10.56
N LYS A 233 1.27 -13.60 11.14
CA LYS A 233 0.85 -13.25 12.52
C LYS A 233 -0.60 -12.82 12.63
N LYS A 234 -1.29 -12.61 11.49
CA LYS A 234 -2.69 -12.15 11.43
C LYS A 234 -2.94 -10.77 12.03
N ILE A 235 -1.91 -9.97 12.21
CA ILE A 235 -1.99 -8.61 12.77
C ILE A 235 -0.98 -7.66 12.09
N VAL A 236 -1.18 -6.36 12.30
CA VAL A 236 -0.15 -5.35 12.07
C VAL A 236 0.89 -5.44 13.17
N CYS A 237 2.15 -5.66 12.81
CA CYS A 237 3.25 -5.79 13.76
C CYS A 237 4.59 -5.36 13.18
N ILE A 238 5.59 -5.25 14.04
CA ILE A 238 6.99 -5.24 13.63
C ILE A 238 7.45 -6.70 13.56
N SER A 239 8.17 -7.06 12.51
CA SER A 239 8.69 -8.43 12.34
C SER A 239 9.65 -8.80 13.50
N ASP A 240 9.64 -10.07 13.92
CA ASP A 240 10.56 -10.56 14.97
C ASP A 240 11.97 -10.75 14.46
N VAL A 241 12.13 -10.80 13.14
CA VAL A 241 13.39 -11.03 12.45
C VAL A 241 13.76 -9.81 11.60
N THR A 242 15.05 -9.62 11.35
CA THR A 242 15.54 -8.56 10.45
C THR A 242 15.09 -8.80 9.01
N ILE A 243 15.17 -7.76 8.17
CA ILE A 243 14.81 -7.85 6.74
C ILE A 243 15.58 -8.98 6.05
N ASP A 244 16.87 -9.13 6.31
CA ASP A 244 17.69 -10.21 5.72
C ASP A 244 17.19 -11.59 6.12
N GLN A 245 16.95 -11.78 7.42
CA GLN A 245 16.40 -13.03 7.94
C GLN A 245 14.99 -13.30 7.38
N TYR A 246 14.19 -12.25 7.17
CA TYR A 246 12.85 -12.37 6.60
C TYR A 246 12.91 -12.87 5.15
N ILE A 247 13.83 -12.31 4.34
CA ILE A 247 14.04 -12.74 2.95
C ILE A 247 14.61 -14.16 2.92
N PHE A 248 15.63 -14.43 3.73
CA PHE A 248 16.28 -15.75 3.77
C PHE A 248 15.31 -16.88 4.14
N LYS A 249 14.44 -16.64 5.12
CA LYS A 249 13.44 -17.62 5.58
C LYS A 249 12.27 -17.80 4.61
N ASN A 250 12.01 -16.83 3.75
CA ASN A 250 10.83 -16.84 2.88
C ASN A 250 11.19 -17.17 1.43
N LYS A 251 11.13 -18.46 1.07
CA LYS A 251 11.39 -18.93 -0.31
C LYS A 251 10.49 -18.33 -1.40
N LYS A 252 9.42 -17.63 -1.01
CA LYS A 252 8.54 -16.91 -1.94
C LYS A 252 9.08 -15.53 -2.34
N ILE A 253 10.23 -15.12 -1.79
CA ILE A 253 10.88 -13.83 -2.02
C ILE A 253 12.26 -14.07 -2.65
N ILE A 254 12.59 -13.28 -3.69
CA ILE A 254 13.91 -13.32 -4.35
C ILE A 254 14.73 -12.05 -4.08
N GLY A 255 14.17 -11.05 -3.45
CA GLY A 255 14.78 -9.77 -3.14
C GLY A 255 13.76 -8.69 -2.87
N PHE A 256 14.18 -7.43 -2.96
CA PHE A 256 13.33 -6.30 -2.59
C PHE A 256 13.60 -5.05 -3.44
N GLN A 257 12.66 -4.11 -3.38
CA GLN A 257 12.80 -2.71 -3.84
C GLN A 257 12.54 -1.78 -2.66
N ILE A 258 13.16 -0.60 -2.69
CA ILE A 258 13.00 0.43 -1.65
C ILE A 258 12.47 1.71 -2.27
N TYR A 259 11.52 2.32 -1.58
CA TYR A 259 10.93 3.60 -1.93
C TYR A 259 10.88 4.51 -0.72
N ARG A 260 11.31 5.75 -0.87
CA ARG A 260 11.31 6.74 0.20
C ARG A 260 10.10 7.65 0.08
N PRO A 261 9.28 7.82 1.15
CA PRO A 261 8.25 8.85 1.17
C PRO A 261 8.88 10.23 0.93
N LYS A 262 8.30 11.01 0.04
CA LYS A 262 8.69 12.41 -0.16
C LYS A 262 8.03 13.24 0.93
N ILE A 263 8.84 13.96 1.70
CA ILE A 263 8.44 14.63 2.93
C ILE A 263 8.77 16.10 2.82
#